data_892e7783ff705e62e6e1ba2ea5b3fc56
#
_entry.id   892e7783ff705e62e6e1ba2ea5b3fc56
#
_cell.length_a   1.000
_cell.length_b   1.000
_cell.length_c   1.000
_cell.angle_alpha   90.00
_cell.angle_beta   90.00
_cell.angle_gamma   90.00
#
_symmetry.space_group_name_H-M   'P 1'
#
loop_
_entity.id
_entity.type
_entity.pdbx_description
1 polymer ?
#
loop_
_entity_poly.entity_id
_entity_poly.type
_entity_poly.pdbx_seq_one_letter_code
_entity_poly.pdbx_strand_id
1 'polypeptide(L)'
;MTENQQENEKLLSFKERILRDLEEANKQIVQVEKEVDLPVQEISIPENQEDETEGALSELVSEESEVQETVEIPEEVEKVEVPEVTEVPAIQEVAEENQEETPLPIEEPTRESESSSQPVAVSRKETPVSSVSRKDRDQRVQKKKKQNTIAKRIVLTVLGILFVLMVATGIFAVTYVRSNLNAMDVKSTEFVTVEIPAGSSNREIGTILEKKGLIKNGQFFNYYTKFKNYGNFQSGYFNLQKSMDLETIIQKLQEQGTKTPEPPVLGKITIPEGYTIDQIAQVVSVDASSKSGAKTPYTQEEFLKVIQDDAFIEKMVAKYPKLLATLPSKESGVRYRLEGYLFPATYGYGKDSKMEDLVDQMLAAMDQNLSAYYDTMEAKNIDVNEALTLASLIEKEGATDKDRKDIASVFYNRLNQDMPLQSNIAILYAQGQLGKKTTLKEDATIDTNIDSPYNIYKNTGLMPGPVDSPGLSAIEAAVNPSKTDYLYFVANVETGEVYFAKTFEEHTKNVEEHVNSKLTESSSN
;
A
#
# COMPACT_ATOMS: atom_id res chain seq x y z
N MET A 1 -54.79 -20.63 -8.31
CA MET A 1 -53.72 -20.67 -9.33
C MET A 1 -53.80 -22.00 -10.03
N THR A 2 -53.78 -22.03 -11.36
CA THR A 2 -53.81 -23.27 -12.13
C THR A 2 -52.39 -23.84 -12.25
N GLU A 3 -52.26 -25.17 -12.36
CA GLU A 3 -50.96 -25.88 -12.49
C GLU A 3 -50.06 -25.27 -13.57
N ASN A 4 -50.60 -24.75 -14.65
CA ASN A 4 -49.88 -24.03 -15.71
C ASN A 4 -49.23 -22.69 -15.25
N GLN A 5 -49.71 -22.05 -14.20
CA GLN A 5 -49.10 -20.83 -13.65
C GLN A 5 -47.91 -21.16 -12.77
N GLN A 6 -47.93 -22.28 -12.04
CA GLN A 6 -46.80 -22.76 -11.24
C GLN A 6 -45.64 -23.31 -12.09
N GLU A 7 -45.90 -23.91 -13.25
CA GLU A 7 -44.86 -24.34 -14.18
C GLU A 7 -44.17 -23.14 -14.88
N ASN A 8 -44.93 -22.11 -15.25
CA ASN A 8 -44.34 -20.90 -15.83
C ASN A 8 -43.54 -20.09 -14.79
N GLU A 9 -43.89 -20.13 -13.51
CA GLU A 9 -43.08 -19.49 -12.43
C GLU A 9 -41.72 -20.16 -12.22
N LYS A 10 -41.62 -21.47 -12.49
CA LYS A 10 -40.35 -22.21 -12.39
C LYS A 10 -39.36 -21.89 -13.51
N LEU A 11 -39.80 -21.28 -14.61
CA LEU A 11 -39.00 -20.96 -15.79
C LEU A 11 -38.49 -19.50 -15.81
N LEU A 12 -38.95 -18.67 -14.89
CA LEU A 12 -38.51 -17.28 -14.83
C LEU A 12 -37.09 -17.21 -14.23
N SER A 13 -36.20 -16.48 -14.91
CA SER A 13 -34.86 -16.16 -14.36
C SER A 13 -35.01 -15.34 -13.07
N PHE A 14 -33.95 -15.37 -12.23
CA PHE A 14 -33.88 -14.55 -11.01
C PHE A 14 -34.24 -13.08 -11.26
N LYS A 15 -33.75 -12.52 -12.36
CA LYS A 15 -34.06 -11.16 -12.81
C LYS A 15 -35.53 -10.94 -13.09
N GLU A 16 -36.16 -11.84 -13.80
CA GLU A 16 -37.58 -11.70 -14.16
C GLU A 16 -38.49 -11.73 -12.92
N ARG A 17 -38.02 -12.43 -11.87
CA ARG A 17 -38.71 -12.41 -10.57
C ARG A 17 -38.52 -11.10 -9.84
N ILE A 18 -37.26 -10.60 -9.72
CA ILE A 18 -37.03 -9.28 -9.11
C ILE A 18 -37.80 -8.19 -9.85
N LEU A 19 -37.79 -8.20 -11.18
CA LEU A 19 -38.56 -7.22 -11.97
C LEU A 19 -40.06 -7.30 -11.71
N ARG A 20 -40.59 -8.51 -11.61
CA ARG A 20 -42.00 -8.70 -11.28
C ARG A 20 -42.34 -8.22 -9.87
N ASP A 21 -41.49 -8.57 -8.89
CA ASP A 21 -41.71 -8.20 -7.50
C ASP A 21 -41.55 -6.68 -7.30
N LEU A 22 -40.63 -6.04 -8.04
CA LEU A 22 -40.49 -4.56 -8.10
C LEU A 22 -41.71 -3.90 -8.79
N GLU A 23 -42.27 -4.52 -9.86
CA GLU A 23 -43.49 -4.04 -10.48
C GLU A 23 -44.70 -4.19 -9.56
N GLU A 24 -44.80 -5.29 -8.80
CA GLU A 24 -45.87 -5.49 -7.82
C GLU A 24 -45.77 -4.52 -6.65
N ALA A 25 -44.54 -4.29 -6.12
CA ALA A 25 -44.28 -3.29 -5.08
C ALA A 25 -44.61 -1.86 -5.56
N ASN A 26 -44.25 -1.52 -6.81
CA ASN A 26 -44.56 -0.21 -7.40
C ASN A 26 -46.07 -0.04 -7.65
N LYS A 27 -46.80 -1.12 -7.99
CA LYS A 27 -48.26 -1.10 -8.08
C LYS A 27 -48.92 -0.90 -6.72
N GLN A 28 -48.36 -1.48 -5.65
CA GLN A 28 -48.88 -1.29 -4.29
C GLN A 28 -48.60 0.15 -3.80
N ILE A 29 -47.46 0.75 -4.09
CA ILE A 29 -47.15 2.15 -3.76
C ILE A 29 -48.13 3.10 -4.49
N VAL A 30 -48.37 2.88 -5.78
CA VAL A 30 -49.35 3.69 -6.57
C VAL A 30 -50.78 3.49 -6.09
N GLN A 31 -51.14 2.34 -5.50
CA GLN A 31 -52.45 2.14 -4.88
C GLN A 31 -52.57 2.86 -3.54
N VAL A 32 -51.52 2.86 -2.71
CA VAL A 32 -51.47 3.58 -1.44
C VAL A 32 -51.52 5.11 -1.67
N GLU A 33 -50.82 5.63 -2.68
CA GLU A 33 -50.89 7.04 -3.06
C GLU A 33 -52.29 7.46 -3.54
N LYS A 34 -53.08 6.54 -4.17
CA LYS A 34 -54.45 6.81 -4.56
C LYS A 34 -55.48 6.73 -3.43
N GLU A 35 -55.17 5.99 -2.35
CA GLU A 35 -56.05 5.90 -1.17
C GLU A 35 -55.82 7.05 -0.16
N VAL A 36 -54.72 7.82 -0.29
CA VAL A 36 -54.37 8.96 0.57
C VAL A 36 -54.87 10.30 0.00
N ASP A 37 -55.63 10.31 -1.10
CA ASP A 37 -56.21 11.53 -1.68
C ASP A 37 -57.43 12.01 -0.84
N LEU A 38 -57.14 12.68 0.29
CA LEU A 38 -58.10 13.42 1.08
C LEU A 38 -58.34 14.79 0.42
N PRO A 39 -59.58 15.30 0.35
CA PRO A 39 -59.89 16.54 -0.36
C PRO A 39 -59.23 17.74 0.34
N VAL A 40 -58.36 18.42 -0.36
CA VAL A 40 -57.79 19.71 0.05
C VAL A 40 -58.88 20.75 -0.12
N GLN A 41 -59.34 21.37 1.01
CA GLN A 41 -60.16 22.55 0.99
C GLN A 41 -59.39 23.71 0.38
N GLU A 42 -59.94 24.29 -0.69
CA GLU A 42 -59.52 25.54 -1.31
C GLU A 42 -59.49 26.69 -0.30
N ILE A 43 -58.33 27.20 0.00
CA ILE A 43 -58.16 28.51 0.63
C ILE A 43 -57.86 29.49 -0.51
N SER A 44 -58.86 30.33 -0.84
CA SER A 44 -58.72 31.42 -1.79
C SER A 44 -57.84 32.54 -1.25
N ILE A 45 -56.77 32.83 -1.99
CA ILE A 45 -55.94 34.03 -1.80
C ILE A 45 -56.31 35.02 -2.91
N PRO A 46 -56.60 36.31 -2.60
CA PRO A 46 -57.03 37.29 -3.60
C PRO A 46 -55.84 37.79 -4.46
N GLU A 47 -56.17 37.88 -5.72
CA GLU A 47 -55.46 38.49 -6.83
C GLU A 47 -55.23 40.00 -6.56
N ASN A 48 -54.00 40.51 -6.69
CA ASN A 48 -53.77 41.89 -7.15
C ASN A 48 -52.36 42.14 -7.71
N GLN A 49 -52.40 42.42 -8.99
CA GLN A 49 -51.66 43.44 -9.76
C GLN A 49 -50.16 43.24 -10.06
N GLU A 50 -50.03 43.21 -11.36
CA GLU A 50 -48.87 43.44 -12.23
C GLU A 50 -48.06 44.69 -11.82
N ASP A 51 -46.74 44.65 -11.88
CA ASP A 51 -46.01 45.65 -12.68
C ASP A 51 -44.61 45.18 -13.08
N GLU A 52 -44.22 45.62 -14.25
CA GLU A 52 -43.03 45.36 -15.03
C GLU A 52 -41.73 45.78 -14.34
N THR A 53 -40.61 45.07 -14.58
CA THR A 53 -39.42 45.64 -15.20
C THR A 53 -38.34 44.59 -15.48
N GLU A 54 -37.93 44.60 -16.74
CA GLU A 54 -36.67 43.99 -17.24
C GLU A 54 -35.42 44.60 -16.57
N GLY A 55 -34.38 43.80 -16.48
CA GLY A 55 -33.03 44.30 -16.54
C GLY A 55 -32.01 43.74 -15.58
N ALA A 56 -30.97 43.29 -16.21
CA ALA A 56 -29.62 43.18 -15.70
C ALA A 56 -29.13 41.85 -15.14
N LEU A 57 -28.48 41.19 -16.06
CA LEU A 57 -27.37 40.25 -15.92
C LEU A 57 -26.21 40.87 -15.15
N SER A 58 -25.48 39.99 -14.47
CA SER A 58 -24.06 40.05 -14.14
C SER A 58 -23.67 40.31 -12.67
N GLU A 59 -22.70 39.47 -12.33
CA GLU A 59 -21.74 39.59 -11.21
C GLU A 59 -22.26 39.37 -9.77
N LEU A 60 -21.87 38.20 -9.21
CA LEU A 60 -21.00 38.21 -8.06
C LEU A 60 -20.43 36.79 -7.82
N VAL A 61 -19.12 36.73 -8.10
CA VAL A 61 -18.20 35.68 -7.65
C VAL A 61 -17.81 35.99 -6.21
N SER A 62 -17.54 34.91 -5.47
CA SER A 62 -16.81 34.83 -4.20
C SER A 62 -17.51 35.22 -2.91
N GLU A 63 -17.68 34.18 -2.09
CA GLU A 63 -17.17 34.18 -0.73
C GLU A 63 -17.07 32.74 -0.22
N GLU A 64 -15.81 32.29 -0.08
CA GLU A 64 -15.43 31.14 0.73
C GLU A 64 -15.71 31.46 2.20
N SER A 65 -16.39 30.57 2.90
CA SER A 65 -16.34 30.52 4.36
C SER A 65 -15.93 29.12 4.79
N GLU A 66 -14.69 29.01 5.27
CA GLU A 66 -14.17 27.89 6.06
C GLU A 66 -15.06 27.62 7.28
N VAL A 67 -15.51 26.39 7.40
CA VAL A 67 -15.97 25.85 8.67
C VAL A 67 -15.04 24.68 9.02
N GLN A 68 -14.10 24.96 9.92
CA GLN A 68 -13.33 23.93 10.62
C GLN A 68 -14.24 23.31 11.69
N GLU A 69 -14.59 22.06 11.51
CA GLU A 69 -15.17 21.24 12.56
C GLU A 69 -14.10 20.26 13.05
N THR A 70 -13.58 20.57 14.25
CA THR A 70 -12.67 19.69 15.01
C THR A 70 -13.48 18.57 15.64
N VAL A 71 -13.30 17.35 15.20
CA VAL A 71 -13.82 16.15 15.85
C VAL A 71 -12.76 15.63 16.82
N GLU A 72 -13.00 15.74 18.11
CA GLU A 72 -12.25 15.08 19.18
C GLU A 72 -12.56 13.56 19.15
N ILE A 73 -11.51 12.75 19.07
CA ILE A 73 -11.57 11.30 19.21
C ILE A 73 -11.29 10.96 20.68
N PRO A 74 -12.17 10.22 21.39
CA PRO A 74 -11.84 9.72 22.72
C PRO A 74 -10.86 8.55 22.63
N GLU A 75 -9.76 8.66 23.34
CA GLU A 75 -8.78 7.61 23.62
C GLU A 75 -9.35 6.67 24.70
N GLU A 76 -9.74 5.46 24.35
CA GLU A 76 -9.88 4.38 25.32
C GLU A 76 -9.38 3.08 24.70
N VAL A 77 -8.13 2.74 25.05
CA VAL A 77 -7.49 1.49 24.60
C VAL A 77 -7.68 0.44 25.67
N GLU A 78 -8.61 -0.46 25.50
CA GLU A 78 -8.77 -1.66 26.30
C GLU A 78 -7.71 -2.71 25.90
N LYS A 79 -6.90 -3.11 26.88
CA LYS A 79 -5.86 -4.12 26.78
C LYS A 79 -6.48 -5.50 26.52
N VAL A 80 -6.26 -6.06 25.34
CA VAL A 80 -6.51 -7.48 25.08
C VAL A 80 -5.23 -8.27 25.38
N GLU A 81 -5.31 -9.15 26.37
CA GLU A 81 -4.27 -10.13 26.71
C GLU A 81 -4.12 -11.18 25.60
N VAL A 82 -2.87 -11.39 25.17
CA VAL A 82 -2.49 -12.45 24.22
C VAL A 82 -2.29 -13.76 25.00
N PRO A 83 -2.91 -14.89 24.64
CA PRO A 83 -2.64 -16.16 25.30
C PRO A 83 -1.28 -16.73 24.92
N GLU A 84 -0.59 -17.20 25.93
CA GLU A 84 0.70 -17.85 25.99
C GLU A 84 0.75 -19.13 25.12
N VAL A 85 1.72 -19.19 24.22
CA VAL A 85 1.97 -20.37 23.37
C VAL A 85 2.83 -21.36 24.13
N THR A 86 2.30 -22.53 24.33
CA THR A 86 2.92 -23.71 24.95
C THR A 86 4.15 -24.21 24.17
N GLU A 87 5.18 -24.55 24.92
CA GLU A 87 6.47 -25.11 24.53
C GLU A 87 6.35 -26.41 23.70
N VAL A 88 7.24 -26.58 22.74
CA VAL A 88 7.53 -27.84 22.02
C VAL A 88 8.89 -28.36 22.49
N PRO A 89 9.07 -29.64 22.74
CA PRO A 89 10.22 -30.19 23.49
C PRO A 89 11.52 -30.26 22.66
N ALA A 90 12.61 -30.03 23.40
CA ALA A 90 14.00 -30.06 22.99
C ALA A 90 14.47 -31.44 22.50
N ILE A 91 15.29 -31.47 21.46
CA ILE A 91 16.12 -32.61 21.04
C ILE A 91 17.50 -32.48 21.68
N GLN A 92 17.97 -33.57 22.22
CA GLN A 92 19.16 -33.74 23.00
C GLN A 92 20.46 -33.40 22.31
N GLU A 93 21.30 -32.72 23.05
CA GLU A 93 22.70 -32.36 22.86
C GLU A 93 23.61 -33.58 23.11
N VAL A 94 24.63 -33.72 22.25
CA VAL A 94 25.79 -34.59 22.49
C VAL A 94 26.94 -33.72 22.91
N ALA A 95 27.46 -33.97 24.09
CA ALA A 95 28.57 -33.28 24.70
C ALA A 95 29.92 -33.65 24.06
N GLU A 96 30.78 -32.71 23.87
CA GLU A 96 32.24 -32.91 23.89
C GLU A 96 32.92 -31.84 24.75
N GLU A 97 33.72 -32.35 25.66
CA GLU A 97 34.52 -31.85 26.74
C GLU A 97 35.76 -31.10 26.20
N ASN A 98 36.11 -29.90 26.72
CA ASN A 98 37.49 -29.65 27.15
C ASN A 98 37.71 -28.28 27.83
N GLN A 99 38.18 -28.41 29.06
CA GLN A 99 39.26 -27.73 29.80
C GLN A 99 39.20 -26.22 30.06
N GLU A 100 39.00 -26.02 31.27
CA GLU A 100 39.38 -25.09 32.31
C GLU A 100 40.68 -24.29 32.05
N GLU A 101 40.66 -22.96 32.08
CA GLU A 101 41.75 -22.11 32.53
C GLU A 101 41.23 -20.95 33.39
N THR A 102 41.74 -20.93 34.63
CA THR A 102 41.47 -20.04 35.75
C THR A 102 42.09 -18.66 35.52
N PRO A 103 41.48 -17.55 35.89
CA PRO A 103 42.13 -16.22 35.87
C PRO A 103 42.87 -15.91 37.16
N LEU A 104 44.08 -15.40 37.04
CA LEU A 104 44.91 -14.86 38.10
C LEU A 104 44.48 -13.42 38.48
N PRO A 105 44.76 -12.96 39.73
CA PRO A 105 44.13 -11.81 40.33
C PRO A 105 44.88 -10.49 40.11
N ILE A 106 44.07 -9.44 40.12
CA ILE A 106 44.49 -8.03 40.04
C ILE A 106 45.00 -7.59 41.42
N GLU A 107 46.25 -7.10 41.52
CA GLU A 107 46.80 -6.40 42.69
C GLU A 107 46.48 -4.90 42.63
N GLU A 108 45.83 -4.41 43.67
CA GLU A 108 45.76 -3.00 44.07
C GLU A 108 47.01 -2.65 44.87
N PRO A 109 47.64 -1.46 44.75
CA PRO A 109 48.57 -0.99 45.73
C PRO A 109 47.87 -0.08 46.76
N THR A 110 47.99 -0.53 47.97
CA THR A 110 47.60 0.02 49.24
C THR A 110 48.26 1.37 49.55
N ARG A 111 47.50 2.23 50.19
CA ARG A 111 47.97 3.39 50.96
C ARG A 111 48.72 2.93 52.18
N GLU A 112 49.87 3.53 52.46
CA GLU A 112 50.41 3.62 53.81
C GLU A 112 50.65 5.05 54.27
N SER A 113 49.98 5.36 55.35
CA SER A 113 50.25 6.49 56.26
C SER A 113 51.21 6.05 57.36
N GLU A 114 52.06 6.92 57.83
CA GLU A 114 52.43 7.12 59.23
C GLU A 114 53.60 8.11 59.28
N SER A 115 53.48 9.16 59.97
CA SER A 115 53.43 9.46 61.41
C SER A 115 54.78 9.83 61.98
N SER A 116 54.74 10.96 62.60
CA SER A 116 55.48 11.30 63.87
C SER A 116 56.97 11.73 63.80
N SER A 117 57.34 12.93 64.17
CA SER A 117 57.63 13.25 65.54
C SER A 117 58.17 14.71 65.70
N GLN A 118 57.78 15.29 66.80
CA GLN A 118 58.21 16.56 67.36
C GLN A 118 59.61 16.44 68.01
N PRO A 119 60.08 17.44 68.77
CA PRO A 119 60.45 18.84 68.47
C PRO A 119 61.90 19.13 68.96
N VAL A 120 62.44 20.20 68.47
CA VAL A 120 63.58 20.80 69.21
C VAL A 120 63.44 22.33 69.16
N ALA A 121 63.31 22.89 70.36
CA ALA A 121 63.47 24.29 70.65
C ALA A 121 64.94 24.68 70.65
N VAL A 122 65.24 25.89 70.23
CA VAL A 122 66.23 26.76 70.89
C VAL A 122 66.25 28.16 70.22
N SER A 123 66.10 29.14 71.07
CA SER A 123 66.80 30.42 71.22
C SER A 123 66.39 31.63 70.34
N ARG A 124 65.82 32.52 71.06
CA ARG A 124 65.69 33.97 70.84
C ARG A 124 67.03 34.61 70.53
N LYS A 125 67.06 35.44 69.48
CA LYS A 125 67.90 36.67 69.45
C LYS A 125 67.05 37.82 68.93
N GLU A 126 66.76 38.76 69.78
CA GLU A 126 66.15 40.06 69.47
C GLU A 126 67.22 40.89 68.71
N THR A 127 66.75 41.54 67.62
CA THR A 127 67.36 42.75 67.07
C THR A 127 66.35 43.60 66.38
N PRO A 128 66.55 44.91 66.21
CA PRO A 128 65.55 45.92 66.61
C PRO A 128 64.60 46.30 65.49
N VAL A 129 63.40 46.71 65.92
CA VAL A 129 62.32 47.30 65.13
C VAL A 129 62.84 48.56 64.41
N SER A 130 63.03 48.49 63.10
CA SER A 130 63.07 49.68 62.26
C SER A 130 61.63 50.04 61.84
N SER A 131 61.20 51.21 62.22
CA SER A 131 59.95 51.82 61.93
C SER A 131 59.77 52.01 60.40
N VAL A 132 59.06 51.08 59.73
CA VAL A 132 58.70 51.27 58.35
C VAL A 132 57.51 52.26 58.28
N SER A 133 57.82 53.43 57.67
CA SER A 133 56.86 54.54 57.48
C SER A 133 55.52 54.06 56.93
N ARG A 134 54.41 54.56 57.47
CA ARG A 134 53.06 54.31 57.03
C ARG A 134 52.87 54.51 55.50
N LYS A 135 53.63 55.38 54.87
CA LYS A 135 53.68 55.64 53.42
C LYS A 135 54.12 54.45 52.59
N ASP A 136 55.08 53.65 53.03
CA ASP A 136 55.57 52.48 52.29
C ASP A 136 54.57 51.27 52.38
N ARG A 137 53.82 51.21 53.47
CA ARG A 137 52.78 50.19 53.65
C ARG A 137 51.59 50.42 52.71
N ASP A 138 51.19 51.68 52.58
CA ASP A 138 50.05 52.04 51.67
C ASP A 138 50.43 51.89 50.17
N GLN A 139 51.71 52.19 49.81
CA GLN A 139 52.20 51.97 48.46
C GLN A 139 52.32 50.48 48.11
N ARG A 140 52.72 49.63 49.07
CA ARG A 140 52.74 48.16 48.84
C ARG A 140 51.32 47.55 48.74
N VAL A 141 50.33 48.05 49.52
CA VAL A 141 48.95 47.59 49.45
C VAL A 141 48.33 48.05 48.15
N GLN A 142 48.57 49.29 47.70
CA GLN A 142 48.06 49.79 46.41
C GLN A 142 48.71 49.07 45.20
N LYS A 143 50.06 48.76 45.26
CA LYS A 143 50.66 47.93 44.19
C LYS A 143 50.15 46.51 44.15
N LYS A 144 49.87 45.84 45.29
CA LYS A 144 49.24 44.51 45.34
C LYS A 144 47.80 44.56 44.85
N LYS A 145 47.01 45.60 45.19
CA LYS A 145 45.62 45.78 44.68
C LYS A 145 45.63 46.01 43.16
N LYS A 146 46.56 46.82 42.61
CA LYS A 146 46.69 47.01 41.15
C LYS A 146 47.18 45.75 40.43
N GLN A 147 48.09 44.99 41.00
CA GLN A 147 48.54 43.72 40.40
C GLN A 147 47.42 42.68 40.41
N ASN A 148 46.62 42.55 41.48
CA ASN A 148 45.49 41.65 41.55
C ASN A 148 44.34 42.02 40.55
N THR A 149 44.15 43.32 40.29
CA THR A 149 43.15 43.77 39.30
C THR A 149 43.63 43.52 37.88
N ILE A 150 44.90 43.66 37.57
CA ILE A 150 45.48 43.36 36.28
C ILE A 150 45.43 41.84 36.05
N ALA A 151 45.83 41.03 37.03
CA ALA A 151 45.75 39.57 36.95
C ALA A 151 44.30 39.08 36.74
N LYS A 152 43.31 39.63 37.47
CA LYS A 152 41.91 39.30 37.24
C LYS A 152 41.42 39.68 35.85
N ARG A 153 41.85 40.82 35.27
CA ARG A 153 41.51 41.23 33.93
C ARG A 153 42.12 40.28 32.89
N ILE A 154 43.39 39.87 33.06
CA ILE A 154 44.05 38.93 32.18
C ILE A 154 43.32 37.57 32.23
N VAL A 155 43.00 37.05 33.41
CA VAL A 155 42.27 35.79 33.57
C VAL A 155 40.88 35.89 32.90
N LEU A 156 40.15 37.00 33.12
CA LEU A 156 38.84 37.20 32.48
C LEU A 156 38.94 37.30 30.95
N THR A 157 39.96 37.96 30.40
CA THR A 157 40.18 38.02 28.94
C THR A 157 40.56 36.64 28.38
N VAL A 158 41.40 35.88 29.05
CA VAL A 158 41.73 34.51 28.63
C VAL A 158 40.49 33.59 28.65
N LEU A 159 39.70 33.66 29.72
CA LEU A 159 38.41 32.93 29.81
C LEU A 159 37.45 33.35 28.73
N GLY A 160 37.37 34.65 28.43
CA GLY A 160 36.52 35.18 27.34
C GLY A 160 36.96 34.65 25.96
N ILE A 161 38.28 34.62 25.70
CA ILE A 161 38.84 34.06 24.47
C ILE A 161 38.55 32.54 24.38
N LEU A 162 38.73 31.80 25.47
CA LEU A 162 38.45 30.36 25.52
C LEU A 162 36.94 30.08 25.28
N PHE A 163 36.06 30.92 25.87
CA PHE A 163 34.62 30.81 25.63
C PHE A 163 34.24 31.08 24.16
N VAL A 164 34.79 32.13 23.55
CA VAL A 164 34.59 32.43 22.14
C VAL A 164 35.08 31.29 21.24
N LEU A 165 36.27 30.73 21.53
CA LEU A 165 36.80 29.58 20.81
C LEU A 165 35.93 28.35 20.97
N MET A 166 35.40 28.10 22.16
CA MET A 166 34.47 26.99 22.42
C MET A 166 33.17 27.15 21.65
N VAL A 167 32.58 28.35 21.63
CA VAL A 167 31.36 28.66 20.86
C VAL A 167 31.66 28.53 19.35
N ALA A 168 32.74 29.08 18.86
CA ALA A 168 33.15 28.98 17.45
C ALA A 168 33.36 27.52 17.03
N THR A 169 34.03 26.72 17.88
CA THR A 169 34.21 25.27 17.63
C THR A 169 32.89 24.53 17.64
N GLY A 170 31.95 24.87 18.53
CA GLY A 170 30.61 24.31 18.59
C GLY A 170 29.80 24.61 17.31
N ILE A 171 29.80 25.87 16.86
CA ILE A 171 29.16 26.27 15.62
C ILE A 171 29.80 25.54 14.42
N PHE A 172 31.13 25.48 14.37
CA PHE A 172 31.85 24.74 13.31
C PHE A 172 31.46 23.26 13.30
N ALA A 173 31.43 22.60 14.47
CA ALA A 173 31.02 21.20 14.58
C ALA A 173 29.59 20.96 14.09
N VAL A 174 28.63 21.81 14.50
CA VAL A 174 27.24 21.70 14.06
C VAL A 174 27.11 21.91 12.55
N THR A 175 27.76 22.90 11.99
CA THR A 175 27.74 23.17 10.54
C THR A 175 28.43 22.07 9.74
N TYR A 176 29.50 21.50 10.24
CA TYR A 176 30.24 20.37 9.64
C TYR A 176 29.33 19.11 9.60
N VAL A 177 28.70 18.77 10.72
CA VAL A 177 27.77 17.63 10.79
C VAL A 177 26.60 17.83 9.84
N ARG A 178 25.90 18.96 9.90
CA ARG A 178 24.79 19.26 8.99
C ARG A 178 25.21 19.18 7.52
N SER A 179 26.37 19.73 7.20
CA SER A 179 26.87 19.68 5.81
C SER A 179 27.09 18.26 5.31
N ASN A 180 27.58 17.34 6.15
CA ASN A 180 27.82 15.94 5.76
C ASN A 180 26.55 15.08 5.79
N LEU A 181 25.52 15.47 6.52
CA LEU A 181 24.22 14.81 6.52
C LEU A 181 23.38 15.18 5.30
N ASN A 182 23.48 16.42 4.84
CA ASN A 182 22.67 16.91 3.72
C ASN A 182 23.10 16.28 2.39
N ALA A 183 22.13 16.15 1.50
CA ALA A 183 22.30 15.71 0.12
C ALA A 183 23.46 16.45 -0.60
N MET A 184 24.10 15.78 -1.56
CA MET A 184 25.13 16.37 -2.41
C MET A 184 24.55 17.42 -3.36
N ASP A 185 23.41 17.10 -3.98
CA ASP A 185 22.66 17.98 -4.88
C ASP A 185 21.16 17.69 -4.75
N VAL A 186 20.44 18.52 -4.01
CA VAL A 186 18.99 18.38 -3.73
C VAL A 186 18.13 18.38 -5.01
N LYS A 187 18.64 18.94 -6.11
CA LYS A 187 17.90 19.04 -7.37
C LYS A 187 18.22 17.91 -8.36
N SER A 188 19.20 17.07 -8.04
CA SER A 188 19.60 15.98 -8.93
C SER A 188 18.51 14.91 -8.99
N THR A 189 18.09 14.58 -10.18
CA THR A 189 17.22 13.43 -10.49
C THR A 189 18.00 12.24 -11.04
N GLU A 190 19.34 12.39 -11.16
CA GLU A 190 20.21 11.35 -11.71
C GLU A 190 20.45 10.25 -10.70
N PHE A 191 20.23 9.00 -11.11
CA PHE A 191 20.59 7.81 -10.36
C PHE A 191 22.03 7.39 -10.63
N VAL A 192 22.70 6.95 -9.59
CA VAL A 192 24.04 6.36 -9.64
C VAL A 192 23.96 4.94 -9.14
N THR A 193 24.22 3.96 -10.00
CA THR A 193 24.29 2.55 -9.60
C THR A 193 25.59 2.30 -8.84
N VAL A 194 25.44 1.76 -7.64
CA VAL A 194 26.55 1.47 -6.72
C VAL A 194 26.54 -0.02 -6.40
N GLU A 195 27.69 -0.67 -6.53
CA GLU A 195 27.90 -2.03 -6.05
C GLU A 195 28.49 -2.00 -4.65
N ILE A 196 27.87 -2.70 -3.72
CA ILE A 196 28.37 -2.96 -2.37
C ILE A 196 28.76 -4.44 -2.31
N PRO A 197 30.05 -4.76 -2.32
CA PRO A 197 30.52 -6.15 -2.22
C PRO A 197 30.11 -6.81 -0.91
N ALA A 198 29.90 -8.13 -0.94
CA ALA A 198 29.60 -8.90 0.26
C ALA A 198 30.74 -8.78 1.30
N GLY A 199 30.38 -8.57 2.57
CA GLY A 199 31.32 -8.42 3.66
C GLY A 199 31.99 -7.04 3.76
N SER A 200 31.54 -6.04 2.98
CA SER A 200 32.07 -4.67 3.04
C SER A 200 31.90 -4.06 4.44
N SER A 201 32.97 -3.51 4.98
CA SER A 201 32.92 -2.73 6.23
C SER A 201 32.29 -1.35 6.02
N ASN A 202 31.78 -0.72 7.09
CA ASN A 202 31.24 0.66 7.03
C ASN A 202 32.23 1.65 6.43
N ARG A 203 33.53 1.43 6.62
CA ARG A 203 34.60 2.27 6.05
C ARG A 203 34.69 2.09 4.52
N GLU A 204 34.63 0.87 4.05
CA GLU A 204 34.66 0.55 2.61
C GLU A 204 33.42 1.08 1.92
N ILE A 205 32.23 0.85 2.49
CA ILE A 205 30.96 1.42 2.00
C ILE A 205 31.05 2.93 1.88
N GLY A 206 31.51 3.62 2.95
CA GLY A 206 31.72 5.07 2.92
C GLY A 206 32.69 5.51 1.82
N THR A 207 33.76 4.77 1.58
CA THR A 207 34.72 5.08 0.50
C THR A 207 34.11 4.88 -0.89
N ILE A 208 33.29 3.86 -1.07
CA ILE A 208 32.55 3.61 -2.34
C ILE A 208 31.58 4.75 -2.62
N LEU A 209 30.76 5.13 -1.63
CA LEU A 209 29.78 6.21 -1.75
C LEU A 209 30.43 7.57 -2.04
N GLU A 210 31.56 7.89 -1.40
CA GLU A 210 32.33 9.11 -1.64
C GLU A 210 32.91 9.14 -3.06
N LYS A 211 33.51 8.04 -3.52
CA LYS A 211 34.05 7.91 -4.88
C LYS A 211 32.96 8.06 -5.95
N LYS A 212 31.75 7.62 -5.67
CA LYS A 212 30.58 7.77 -6.55
C LYS A 212 29.93 9.16 -6.46
N GLY A 213 30.41 10.04 -5.58
CA GLY A 213 29.89 11.40 -5.39
C GLY A 213 28.49 11.45 -4.78
N LEU A 214 28.13 10.45 -3.99
CA LEU A 214 26.83 10.34 -3.31
C LEU A 214 26.86 10.94 -1.90
N ILE A 215 28.04 10.96 -1.27
CA ILE A 215 28.29 11.58 0.03
C ILE A 215 29.56 12.43 0.00
N LYS A 216 29.66 13.39 0.90
CA LYS A 216 30.80 14.32 0.95
C LYS A 216 32.05 13.70 1.56
N ASN A 217 31.89 12.79 2.52
CA ASN A 217 33.01 12.25 3.28
C ASN A 217 32.74 10.84 3.79
N GLY A 218 33.47 9.85 3.29
CA GLY A 218 33.32 8.44 3.65
C GLY A 218 33.79 8.13 5.08
N GLN A 219 34.76 8.90 5.64
CA GLN A 219 35.15 8.74 7.03
C GLN A 219 34.03 9.22 7.97
N PHE A 220 33.36 10.33 7.62
CA PHE A 220 32.18 10.80 8.36
C PHE A 220 31.10 9.74 8.37
N PHE A 221 30.80 9.12 7.23
CA PHE A 221 29.86 7.99 7.14
C PHE A 221 30.22 6.87 8.13
N ASN A 222 31.48 6.42 8.15
CA ASN A 222 31.92 5.36 9.04
C ASN A 222 31.78 5.73 10.54
N TYR A 223 32.10 6.99 10.92
CA TYR A 223 31.90 7.45 12.30
C TYR A 223 30.43 7.63 12.65
N TYR A 224 29.66 8.20 11.76
CA TYR A 224 28.26 8.46 11.96
C TYR A 224 27.44 7.15 12.12
N THR A 225 27.68 6.17 11.26
CA THR A 225 27.03 4.85 11.35
C THR A 225 27.38 4.13 12.65
N LYS A 226 28.64 4.21 13.11
CA LYS A 226 29.04 3.66 14.41
C LYS A 226 28.39 4.38 15.58
N PHE A 227 28.34 5.72 15.55
CA PHE A 227 27.77 6.53 16.63
C PHE A 227 26.26 6.29 16.75
N LYS A 228 25.54 6.17 15.63
CA LYS A 228 24.10 5.91 15.58
C LYS A 228 23.76 4.42 15.69
N ASN A 229 24.76 3.57 15.77
CA ASN A 229 24.61 2.11 15.78
C ASN A 229 23.87 1.56 14.54
N TYR A 230 24.06 2.22 13.39
CA TYR A 230 23.58 1.70 12.12
C TYR A 230 24.44 0.53 11.65
N GLY A 231 23.80 -0.59 11.31
CA GLY A 231 24.43 -1.80 10.81
C GLY A 231 23.49 -2.52 9.83
N ASN A 232 23.77 -3.80 9.58
CA ASN A 232 23.00 -4.67 8.69
C ASN A 232 22.92 -4.15 7.25
N PHE A 233 24.00 -3.50 6.78
CA PHE A 233 24.09 -3.11 5.38
C PHE A 233 24.14 -4.35 4.49
N GLN A 234 23.30 -4.35 3.46
CA GLN A 234 23.19 -5.44 2.52
C GLN A 234 24.20 -5.28 1.38
N SER A 235 24.64 -6.41 0.81
CA SER A 235 25.45 -6.43 -0.41
C SER A 235 24.57 -6.42 -1.65
N GLY A 236 25.16 -6.03 -2.79
CA GLY A 236 24.49 -6.01 -4.08
C GLY A 236 24.56 -4.66 -4.76
N TYR A 237 23.73 -4.49 -5.79
CA TYR A 237 23.63 -3.25 -6.54
C TYR A 237 22.49 -2.38 -6.00
N PHE A 238 22.76 -1.08 -5.85
CA PHE A 238 21.83 -0.09 -5.34
C PHE A 238 21.77 1.10 -6.29
N ASN A 239 20.57 1.57 -6.61
CA ASN A 239 20.36 2.80 -7.36
C ASN A 239 20.12 3.96 -6.37
N LEU A 240 21.12 4.82 -6.19
CA LEU A 240 21.10 5.95 -5.27
C LEU A 240 21.13 7.28 -6.03
N GLN A 241 20.57 8.34 -5.46
CA GLN A 241 20.57 9.69 -6.06
C GLN A 241 21.42 10.66 -5.23
N LYS A 242 22.04 11.64 -5.91
CA LYS A 242 22.73 12.75 -5.24
C LYS A 242 21.80 13.65 -4.43
N SER A 243 20.50 13.59 -4.68
CA SER A 243 19.46 14.30 -3.92
C SER A 243 19.06 13.61 -2.61
N MET A 244 19.49 12.38 -2.39
CA MET A 244 19.31 11.68 -1.12
C MET A 244 20.27 12.24 -0.07
N ASP A 245 19.76 12.49 1.13
CA ASP A 245 20.59 12.77 2.29
C ASP A 245 21.25 11.51 2.83
N LEU A 246 22.19 11.67 3.75
CA LEU A 246 22.96 10.54 4.28
C LEU A 246 22.08 9.50 4.97
N GLU A 247 21.03 9.91 5.68
CA GLU A 247 20.15 8.98 6.38
C GLU A 247 19.30 8.16 5.40
N THR A 248 18.78 8.79 4.37
CA THR A 248 18.07 8.09 3.27
C THR A 248 18.98 7.07 2.58
N ILE A 249 20.23 7.43 2.30
CA ILE A 249 21.21 6.48 1.72
C ILE A 249 21.44 5.30 2.68
N ILE A 250 21.62 5.55 3.98
CA ILE A 250 21.80 4.50 4.99
C ILE A 250 20.61 3.54 5.00
N GLN A 251 19.39 4.06 5.00
CA GLN A 251 18.17 3.24 4.95
C GLN A 251 18.11 2.38 3.69
N LYS A 252 18.44 2.97 2.53
CA LYS A 252 18.48 2.22 1.26
C LYS A 252 19.52 1.09 1.27
N LEU A 253 20.66 1.28 1.91
CA LEU A 253 21.69 0.23 2.02
C LEU A 253 21.32 -0.88 3.02
N GLN A 254 20.30 -0.70 3.85
CA GLN A 254 19.74 -1.72 4.74
C GLN A 254 18.66 -2.56 4.05
N GLU A 255 18.10 -2.07 2.94
CA GLU A 255 17.25 -2.86 2.05
C GLU A 255 18.08 -3.89 1.27
N GLN A 256 17.46 -4.93 0.73
CA GLN A 256 18.17 -5.92 -0.06
C GLN A 256 18.63 -5.33 -1.40
N GLY A 257 19.92 -5.40 -1.68
CA GLY A 257 20.48 -5.05 -2.98
C GLY A 257 20.15 -6.09 -4.05
N THR A 258 20.10 -5.65 -5.32
CA THR A 258 19.89 -6.57 -6.45
C THR A 258 21.15 -7.38 -6.76
N LYS A 259 21.00 -8.58 -7.32
CA LYS A 259 22.16 -9.45 -7.67
C LYS A 259 22.94 -8.94 -8.88
N THR A 260 22.27 -8.24 -9.76
CA THR A 260 22.81 -7.64 -11.00
C THR A 260 22.46 -6.16 -11.04
N PRO A 261 23.21 -5.33 -11.79
CA PRO A 261 22.83 -3.94 -12.02
C PRO A 261 21.47 -3.88 -12.72
N GLU A 262 20.48 -3.26 -12.07
CA GLU A 262 19.16 -3.04 -12.65
C GLU A 262 18.97 -1.57 -12.97
N PRO A 263 18.20 -1.23 -14.03
CA PRO A 263 17.84 0.15 -14.31
C PRO A 263 17.12 0.79 -13.11
N PRO A 264 17.38 2.05 -12.79
CA PRO A 264 16.72 2.73 -11.69
C PRO A 264 15.22 2.88 -11.94
N VAL A 265 14.40 2.55 -10.93
CA VAL A 265 12.96 2.77 -10.94
C VAL A 265 12.68 4.25 -10.68
N LEU A 266 12.02 4.92 -11.63
CA LEU A 266 11.64 6.33 -11.54
C LEU A 266 10.29 6.54 -10.86
N GLY A 267 9.37 5.59 -11.04
CA GLY A 267 8.04 5.62 -10.46
C GLY A 267 7.39 4.25 -10.50
N LYS A 268 6.15 4.18 -10.04
CA LYS A 268 5.40 2.93 -9.93
C LYS A 268 4.00 3.07 -10.50
N ILE A 269 3.49 1.99 -11.07
CA ILE A 269 2.11 1.86 -11.54
C ILE A 269 1.47 0.74 -10.74
N THR A 270 0.34 1.00 -10.11
CA THR A 270 -0.42 -0.03 -9.37
C THR A 270 -1.65 -0.40 -10.16
N ILE A 271 -1.78 -1.69 -10.45
CA ILE A 271 -2.94 -2.30 -11.08
C ILE A 271 -3.70 -3.05 -9.99
N PRO A 272 -4.89 -2.60 -9.60
CA PRO A 272 -5.74 -3.30 -8.65
C PRO A 272 -6.29 -4.62 -9.21
N GLU A 273 -6.60 -5.56 -8.32
CA GLU A 273 -7.33 -6.79 -8.65
C GLU A 273 -8.72 -6.46 -9.22
N GLY A 274 -9.20 -7.30 -10.11
CA GLY A 274 -10.50 -7.15 -10.75
C GLY A 274 -10.60 -5.98 -11.74
N TYR A 275 -9.49 -5.38 -12.20
CA TYR A 275 -9.53 -4.34 -13.23
C TYR A 275 -9.62 -4.97 -14.63
N THR A 276 -10.51 -4.39 -15.44
CA THR A 276 -10.56 -4.70 -16.89
C THR A 276 -9.41 -4.01 -17.62
N ILE A 277 -9.07 -4.46 -18.81
CA ILE A 277 -8.07 -3.80 -19.67
C ILE A 277 -8.40 -2.31 -19.88
N ASP A 278 -9.66 -1.94 -20.03
CA ASP A 278 -10.06 -0.53 -20.13
C ASP A 278 -9.74 0.27 -18.87
N GLN A 279 -9.88 -0.32 -17.68
CA GLN A 279 -9.52 0.30 -16.41
C GLN A 279 -8.00 0.35 -16.21
N ILE A 280 -7.29 -0.71 -16.58
CA ILE A 280 -5.81 -0.73 -16.59
C ILE A 280 -5.29 0.39 -17.48
N ALA A 281 -5.85 0.56 -18.68
CA ALA A 281 -5.50 1.65 -19.60
C ALA A 281 -5.63 3.04 -18.97
N GLN A 282 -6.60 3.26 -18.09
CA GLN A 282 -6.77 4.53 -17.39
C GLN A 282 -5.69 4.78 -16.34
N VAL A 283 -5.25 3.74 -15.62
CA VAL A 283 -4.30 3.88 -14.49
C VAL A 283 -2.84 3.82 -14.91
N VAL A 284 -2.49 3.27 -16.08
CA VAL A 284 -1.07 3.21 -16.53
C VAL A 284 -0.45 4.60 -16.70
N SER A 285 -1.24 5.63 -16.89
CA SER A 285 -0.79 7.02 -17.02
C SER A 285 -0.56 7.74 -15.68
N VAL A 286 -0.83 7.08 -14.53
CA VAL A 286 -0.75 7.68 -13.19
C VAL A 286 0.39 7.05 -12.39
N ASP A 287 1.31 7.87 -11.88
CA ASP A 287 2.38 7.40 -11.00
C ASP A 287 1.87 7.21 -9.57
N ALA A 288 1.73 5.96 -9.16
CA ALA A 288 1.26 5.57 -7.84
C ALA A 288 2.23 5.93 -6.69
N SER A 289 3.50 6.22 -7.00
CA SER A 289 4.47 6.69 -6.00
C SER A 289 4.34 8.17 -5.69
N SER A 290 3.62 8.92 -6.53
CA SER A 290 3.46 10.37 -6.43
C SER A 290 2.20 10.74 -5.64
N LYS A 291 2.37 11.44 -4.51
CA LYS A 291 1.24 12.00 -3.73
C LYS A 291 0.43 13.06 -4.50
N SER A 292 1.01 13.67 -5.51
CA SER A 292 0.38 14.72 -6.34
C SER A 292 -0.28 14.18 -7.61
N GLY A 293 -0.30 12.86 -7.84
CA GLY A 293 -0.83 12.26 -9.06
C GLY A 293 0.01 12.61 -10.30
N ALA A 294 1.33 12.60 -10.16
CA ALA A 294 2.22 12.82 -11.32
C ALA A 294 1.91 11.79 -12.41
N LYS A 295 2.12 12.21 -13.66
CA LYS A 295 1.91 11.33 -14.81
C LYS A 295 3.14 10.46 -15.04
N THR A 296 2.90 9.23 -15.44
CA THR A 296 3.92 8.35 -16.00
C THR A 296 4.28 8.79 -17.44
N PRO A 297 5.33 8.25 -18.04
CA PRO A 297 5.61 8.46 -19.46
C PRO A 297 4.62 7.74 -20.40
N TYR A 298 3.71 6.94 -19.88
CA TYR A 298 2.80 6.10 -20.65
C TYR A 298 1.45 6.75 -20.87
N THR A 299 0.80 6.40 -21.99
CA THR A 299 -0.55 6.84 -22.31
C THR A 299 -1.52 5.66 -22.42
N GLN A 300 -2.79 5.95 -22.26
CA GLN A 300 -3.87 4.97 -22.44
C GLN A 300 -3.85 4.39 -23.87
N GLU A 301 -3.65 5.26 -24.86
CA GLU A 301 -3.65 4.88 -26.26
C GLU A 301 -2.49 3.93 -26.62
N GLU A 302 -1.30 4.18 -26.05
CA GLU A 302 -0.13 3.30 -26.23
C GLU A 302 -0.39 1.93 -25.63
N PHE A 303 -0.96 1.87 -24.43
CA PHE A 303 -1.31 0.61 -23.78
C PHE A 303 -2.29 -0.20 -24.63
N LEU A 304 -3.42 0.41 -25.02
CA LEU A 304 -4.42 -0.25 -25.84
C LEU A 304 -3.88 -0.68 -27.22
N LYS A 305 -2.92 0.06 -27.76
CA LYS A 305 -2.25 -0.32 -29.01
C LYS A 305 -1.36 -1.56 -28.81
N VAL A 306 -0.56 -1.61 -27.76
CA VAL A 306 0.37 -2.72 -27.50
C VAL A 306 -0.37 -4.01 -27.22
N ILE A 307 -1.42 -3.98 -26.41
CA ILE A 307 -2.19 -5.20 -26.06
C ILE A 307 -3.04 -5.75 -27.21
N GLN A 308 -3.18 -5.00 -28.31
CA GLN A 308 -3.87 -5.42 -29.53
C GLN A 308 -2.91 -5.67 -30.71
N ASP A 309 -1.60 -5.43 -30.53
CA ASP A 309 -0.61 -5.66 -31.56
C ASP A 309 -0.30 -7.17 -31.71
N ASP A 310 -0.63 -7.72 -32.88
CA ASP A 310 -0.45 -9.15 -33.15
C ASP A 310 1.00 -9.58 -33.05
N ALA A 311 1.93 -8.78 -33.57
CA ALA A 311 3.35 -9.12 -33.55
C ALA A 311 3.89 -9.15 -32.11
N PHE A 312 3.41 -8.24 -31.25
CA PHE A 312 3.71 -8.25 -29.82
C PHE A 312 3.12 -9.50 -29.15
N ILE A 313 1.83 -9.79 -29.40
CA ILE A 313 1.16 -10.97 -28.82
C ILE A 313 1.85 -12.26 -29.22
N GLU A 314 2.18 -12.45 -30.51
CA GLU A 314 2.92 -13.63 -31.00
C GLU A 314 4.28 -13.78 -30.30
N LYS A 315 5.01 -12.68 -30.11
CA LYS A 315 6.26 -12.65 -29.35
C LYS A 315 6.05 -13.10 -27.91
N MET A 316 4.96 -12.66 -27.26
CA MET A 316 4.63 -13.05 -25.89
C MET A 316 4.19 -14.52 -25.80
N VAL A 317 3.43 -15.03 -26.76
CA VAL A 317 3.09 -16.46 -26.88
C VAL A 317 4.36 -17.32 -26.96
N ALA A 318 5.34 -16.90 -27.75
CA ALA A 318 6.63 -17.60 -27.84
C ALA A 318 7.43 -17.52 -26.52
N LYS A 319 7.29 -16.44 -25.76
CA LYS A 319 7.99 -16.21 -24.49
C LYS A 319 7.34 -16.94 -23.31
N TYR A 320 6.00 -16.99 -23.26
CA TYR A 320 5.20 -17.58 -22.19
C TYR A 320 4.32 -18.72 -22.73
N PRO A 321 4.90 -19.82 -23.23
CA PRO A 321 4.17 -20.86 -23.95
C PRO A 321 3.18 -21.63 -23.08
N LYS A 322 3.37 -21.70 -21.75
CA LYS A 322 2.41 -22.30 -20.84
C LYS A 322 1.23 -21.36 -20.56
N LEU A 323 1.52 -20.11 -20.20
CA LEU A 323 0.52 -19.10 -19.88
C LEU A 323 -0.43 -18.84 -21.06
N LEU A 324 0.12 -18.71 -22.25
CA LEU A 324 -0.60 -18.28 -23.45
C LEU A 324 -0.94 -19.42 -24.41
N ALA A 325 -0.83 -20.70 -23.96
CA ALA A 325 -1.15 -21.87 -24.76
C ALA A 325 -2.58 -21.86 -25.32
N THR A 326 -3.52 -21.42 -24.51
CA THR A 326 -4.96 -21.39 -24.82
C THR A 326 -5.50 -19.97 -24.91
N LEU A 327 -4.62 -19.00 -25.26
CA LEU A 327 -5.02 -17.61 -25.45
C LEU A 327 -6.14 -17.52 -26.50
N PRO A 328 -7.27 -16.86 -26.21
CA PRO A 328 -8.40 -16.73 -27.14
C PRO A 328 -7.97 -16.17 -28.50
N SER A 329 -8.53 -16.71 -29.58
CA SER A 329 -8.33 -16.17 -30.92
C SER A 329 -9.14 -14.86 -31.11
N LYS A 330 -8.84 -14.11 -32.16
CA LYS A 330 -9.61 -12.91 -32.50
C LYS A 330 -11.07 -13.22 -32.87
N GLU A 331 -11.28 -14.42 -33.45
CA GLU A 331 -12.58 -14.87 -33.91
C GLU A 331 -13.46 -15.41 -32.79
N SER A 332 -12.90 -15.63 -31.60
CA SER A 332 -13.66 -16.15 -30.44
C SER A 332 -14.68 -15.16 -29.86
N GLY A 333 -14.69 -13.91 -30.35
CA GLY A 333 -15.60 -12.87 -29.87
C GLY A 333 -15.14 -12.19 -28.58
N VAL A 334 -13.90 -12.39 -28.15
CA VAL A 334 -13.31 -11.64 -27.03
C VAL A 334 -13.04 -10.19 -27.41
N ARG A 335 -13.23 -9.29 -26.45
CA ARG A 335 -12.95 -7.86 -26.63
C ARG A 335 -11.46 -7.59 -26.70
N TYR A 336 -10.68 -8.19 -25.79
CA TYR A 336 -9.22 -8.18 -25.74
C TYR A 336 -8.71 -9.59 -25.49
N ARG A 337 -7.74 -10.03 -26.30
CA ARG A 337 -7.16 -11.38 -26.14
C ARG A 337 -6.42 -11.56 -24.83
N LEU A 338 -5.80 -10.47 -24.31
CA LEU A 338 -5.03 -10.46 -23.06
C LEU A 338 -5.87 -10.10 -21.82
N GLU A 339 -7.20 -9.96 -21.93
CA GLU A 339 -8.05 -9.75 -20.76
C GLU A 339 -7.86 -10.88 -19.74
N GLY A 340 -7.62 -10.53 -18.48
CA GLY A 340 -7.39 -11.48 -17.41
C GLY A 340 -5.98 -12.09 -17.33
N TYR A 341 -5.13 -11.88 -18.35
CA TYR A 341 -3.75 -12.40 -18.39
C TYR A 341 -2.71 -11.45 -17.80
N LEU A 342 -3.09 -10.21 -17.51
CA LEU A 342 -2.22 -9.19 -16.94
C LEU A 342 -2.36 -9.19 -15.42
N PHE A 343 -1.34 -9.69 -14.69
CA PHE A 343 -1.45 -9.86 -13.24
C PHE A 343 -1.58 -8.51 -12.51
N PRO A 344 -2.53 -8.37 -11.57
CA PRO A 344 -2.70 -7.17 -10.77
C PRO A 344 -1.58 -7.04 -9.72
N ALA A 345 -0.75 -6.03 -9.84
CA ALA A 345 0.36 -5.75 -8.92
C ALA A 345 0.86 -4.31 -9.06
N THR A 346 1.91 -3.98 -8.33
CA THR A 346 2.63 -2.71 -8.48
C THR A 346 3.92 -2.92 -9.28
N TYR A 347 4.00 -2.27 -10.42
CA TYR A 347 5.10 -2.35 -11.38
C TYR A 347 5.97 -1.11 -11.37
N GLY A 348 7.29 -1.30 -11.40
CA GLY A 348 8.24 -0.20 -11.53
C GLY A 348 8.52 0.14 -12.99
N TYR A 349 8.70 1.43 -13.28
CA TYR A 349 9.18 1.87 -14.60
C TYR A 349 10.43 2.74 -14.47
N GLY A 350 11.33 2.63 -15.45
CA GLY A 350 12.56 3.41 -15.56
C GLY A 350 12.47 4.48 -16.65
N LYS A 351 13.58 5.20 -16.86
CA LYS A 351 13.65 6.29 -17.85
C LYS A 351 13.42 5.82 -19.29
N ASP A 352 13.93 4.63 -19.61
CA ASP A 352 13.93 4.08 -20.96
C ASP A 352 12.94 2.91 -21.09
N SER A 353 12.08 2.68 -20.09
CA SER A 353 11.05 1.64 -20.13
C SER A 353 9.98 1.99 -21.16
N LYS A 354 9.64 1.01 -21.98
CA LYS A 354 8.60 1.10 -23.00
C LYS A 354 7.30 0.49 -22.46
N MET A 355 6.20 0.74 -23.14
CA MET A 355 4.90 0.15 -22.78
C MET A 355 4.93 -1.38 -22.92
N GLU A 356 5.64 -1.90 -23.92
CA GLU A 356 5.84 -3.35 -24.12
C GLU A 356 6.54 -4.00 -22.92
N ASP A 357 7.49 -3.30 -22.28
CA ASP A 357 8.20 -3.79 -21.09
C ASP A 357 7.24 -3.89 -19.89
N LEU A 358 6.30 -2.94 -19.76
CA LEU A 358 5.28 -2.96 -18.71
C LEU A 358 4.32 -4.14 -18.88
N VAL A 359 3.79 -4.32 -20.10
CA VAL A 359 2.89 -5.45 -20.40
C VAL A 359 3.62 -6.79 -20.24
N ASP A 360 4.88 -6.87 -20.64
CA ASP A 360 5.72 -8.05 -20.45
C ASP A 360 5.93 -8.37 -18.95
N GLN A 361 6.15 -7.36 -18.10
CA GLN A 361 6.22 -7.54 -16.64
C GLN A 361 4.91 -8.09 -16.07
N MET A 362 3.76 -7.62 -16.55
CA MET A 362 2.44 -8.10 -16.11
C MET A 362 2.21 -9.56 -16.49
N LEU A 363 2.59 -9.95 -17.71
CA LEU A 363 2.53 -11.34 -18.17
C LEU A 363 3.51 -12.23 -17.41
N ALA A 364 4.75 -11.77 -17.19
CA ALA A 364 5.74 -12.49 -16.38
C ALA A 364 5.25 -12.75 -14.95
N ALA A 365 4.59 -11.76 -14.34
CA ALA A 365 4.01 -11.90 -13.01
C ALA A 365 2.87 -12.93 -13.00
N MET A 366 2.01 -12.95 -14.03
CA MET A 366 0.95 -13.96 -14.16
C MET A 366 1.53 -15.36 -14.32
N ASP A 367 2.49 -15.55 -15.22
CA ASP A 367 3.14 -16.85 -15.44
C ASP A 367 3.83 -17.37 -14.17
N GLN A 368 4.52 -16.48 -13.45
CA GLN A 368 5.16 -16.82 -12.17
C GLN A 368 4.15 -17.25 -11.12
N ASN A 369 3.03 -16.53 -10.95
CA ASN A 369 2.01 -16.87 -9.97
C ASN A 369 1.25 -18.15 -10.35
N LEU A 370 0.98 -18.39 -11.64
CA LEU A 370 0.36 -19.61 -12.13
C LEU A 370 1.29 -20.81 -12.07
N SER A 371 2.60 -20.63 -11.97
CA SER A 371 3.57 -21.72 -11.98
C SER A 371 3.31 -22.79 -10.90
N ALA A 372 2.76 -22.40 -9.76
CA ALA A 372 2.38 -23.30 -8.68
C ALA A 372 1.12 -24.14 -8.98
N TYR A 373 0.35 -23.76 -9.99
CA TYR A 373 -0.95 -24.35 -10.29
C TYR A 373 -0.97 -25.14 -11.61
N TYR A 374 0.02 -24.98 -12.51
CA TYR A 374 0.03 -25.65 -13.82
C TYR A 374 -0.15 -27.17 -13.73
N ASP A 375 0.58 -27.84 -12.85
CA ASP A 375 0.46 -29.30 -12.68
C ASP A 375 -0.92 -29.71 -12.15
N THR A 376 -1.52 -28.89 -11.27
CA THR A 376 -2.87 -29.14 -10.75
C THR A 376 -3.94 -28.91 -11.83
N MET A 377 -3.76 -27.89 -12.66
CA MET A 377 -4.66 -27.58 -13.78
C MET A 377 -4.61 -28.70 -14.81
N GLU A 378 -3.41 -29.18 -15.18
CA GLU A 378 -3.23 -30.30 -16.08
C GLU A 378 -3.88 -31.57 -15.55
N ALA A 379 -3.67 -31.89 -14.25
CA ALA A 379 -4.28 -33.07 -13.60
C ALA A 379 -5.81 -33.03 -13.55
N LYS A 380 -6.41 -31.81 -13.56
CA LYS A 380 -7.86 -31.59 -13.56
C LYS A 380 -8.43 -31.34 -14.98
N ASN A 381 -7.57 -31.34 -15.99
CA ASN A 381 -7.92 -30.99 -17.37
C ASN A 381 -8.61 -29.63 -17.48
N ILE A 382 -8.05 -28.63 -16.77
CA ILE A 382 -8.46 -27.22 -16.79
C ILE A 382 -7.36 -26.47 -17.54
N ASP A 383 -7.69 -25.78 -18.62
CA ASP A 383 -6.71 -24.95 -19.32
C ASP A 383 -6.59 -23.55 -18.69
N VAL A 384 -5.57 -22.78 -19.10
CA VAL A 384 -5.30 -21.46 -18.51
C VAL A 384 -6.42 -20.47 -18.78
N ASN A 385 -7.00 -20.50 -20.01
CA ASN A 385 -8.11 -19.62 -20.33
C ASN A 385 -9.34 -19.92 -19.48
N GLU A 386 -9.67 -21.20 -19.30
CA GLU A 386 -10.78 -21.65 -18.45
C GLU A 386 -10.56 -21.22 -16.99
N ALA A 387 -9.36 -21.45 -16.45
CA ALA A 387 -9.02 -21.08 -15.08
C ALA A 387 -9.14 -19.56 -14.83
N LEU A 388 -8.56 -18.74 -15.72
CA LEU A 388 -8.61 -17.28 -15.62
C LEU A 388 -10.02 -16.73 -15.87
N THR A 389 -10.76 -17.34 -16.80
CA THR A 389 -12.16 -16.97 -17.06
C THR A 389 -13.02 -17.18 -15.83
N LEU A 390 -12.90 -18.34 -15.19
CA LEU A 390 -13.64 -18.61 -13.97
C LEU A 390 -13.17 -17.73 -12.81
N ALA A 391 -11.85 -17.55 -12.66
CA ALA A 391 -11.27 -16.69 -11.64
C ALA A 391 -11.76 -15.24 -11.74
N SER A 392 -11.92 -14.70 -12.94
CA SER A 392 -12.41 -13.34 -13.16
C SER A 392 -13.87 -13.12 -12.72
N LEU A 393 -14.73 -14.15 -12.85
CA LEU A 393 -16.07 -14.11 -12.25
C LEU A 393 -16.01 -14.18 -10.71
N ILE A 394 -15.22 -15.11 -10.19
CA ILE A 394 -15.03 -15.32 -8.75
C ILE A 394 -14.48 -14.06 -8.08
N GLU A 395 -13.56 -13.35 -8.73
CA GLU A 395 -12.96 -12.09 -8.23
C GLU A 395 -14.03 -11.04 -7.91
N LYS A 396 -15.09 -10.99 -8.73
CA LYS A 396 -16.17 -10.00 -8.57
C LYS A 396 -17.29 -10.44 -7.65
N GLU A 397 -17.45 -11.74 -7.43
CA GLU A 397 -18.57 -12.30 -6.66
C GLU A 397 -18.16 -12.61 -5.20
N GLY A 398 -16.89 -12.93 -4.94
CA GLY A 398 -16.42 -13.41 -3.64
C GLY A 398 -15.62 -12.36 -2.86
N ALA A 399 -16.06 -12.01 -1.66
CA ALA A 399 -15.34 -11.08 -0.79
C ALA A 399 -14.21 -11.74 0.02
N THR A 400 -14.40 -12.98 0.48
CA THR A 400 -13.40 -13.72 1.26
C THR A 400 -12.87 -14.94 0.50
N ASP A 401 -11.71 -15.46 0.89
CA ASP A 401 -11.13 -16.68 0.29
C ASP A 401 -12.08 -17.87 0.39
N LYS A 402 -12.84 -17.97 1.48
CA LYS A 402 -13.83 -19.02 1.67
C LYS A 402 -14.99 -18.85 0.68
N ASP A 403 -15.53 -17.64 0.55
CA ASP A 403 -16.64 -17.37 -0.37
C ASP A 403 -16.21 -17.63 -1.81
N ARG A 404 -15.00 -17.19 -2.19
CA ARG A 404 -14.41 -17.46 -3.51
C ARG A 404 -14.36 -18.96 -3.82
N LYS A 405 -13.92 -19.80 -2.88
CA LYS A 405 -13.86 -21.27 -3.05
C LYS A 405 -15.24 -21.91 -3.12
N ASP A 406 -16.20 -21.41 -2.35
CA ASP A 406 -17.58 -21.93 -2.36
C ASP A 406 -18.32 -21.47 -3.63
N ILE A 407 -18.16 -20.23 -4.09
CA ILE A 407 -18.66 -19.72 -5.36
C ILE A 407 -18.08 -20.50 -6.54
N ALA A 408 -16.77 -20.76 -6.52
CA ALA A 408 -16.11 -21.61 -7.51
C ALA A 408 -16.78 -22.99 -7.58
N SER A 409 -17.08 -23.59 -6.41
CA SER A 409 -17.82 -24.87 -6.35
C SER A 409 -19.20 -24.77 -7.01
N VAL A 410 -19.96 -23.68 -6.78
CA VAL A 410 -21.25 -23.46 -7.45
C VAL A 410 -21.10 -23.42 -8.97
N PHE A 411 -20.12 -22.66 -9.48
CA PHE A 411 -19.89 -22.57 -10.91
C PHE A 411 -19.52 -23.94 -11.52
N TYR A 412 -18.62 -24.71 -10.90
CA TYR A 412 -18.30 -26.05 -11.37
C TYR A 412 -19.49 -27.01 -11.31
N ASN A 413 -20.29 -26.95 -10.25
CA ASN A 413 -21.49 -27.79 -10.14
C ASN A 413 -22.52 -27.45 -11.24
N ARG A 414 -22.67 -26.17 -11.60
CA ARG A 414 -23.51 -25.75 -12.73
C ARG A 414 -22.97 -26.20 -14.07
N LEU A 415 -21.65 -26.02 -14.31
CA LEU A 415 -21.01 -26.51 -15.54
C LEU A 415 -21.19 -28.01 -15.73
N ASN A 416 -21.02 -28.79 -14.65
CA ASN A 416 -21.21 -30.25 -14.67
C ASN A 416 -22.66 -30.69 -14.92
N GLN A 417 -23.63 -29.79 -14.79
CA GLN A 417 -25.06 -30.03 -15.02
C GLN A 417 -25.61 -29.29 -16.26
N ASP A 418 -24.73 -28.77 -17.11
CA ASP A 418 -25.09 -27.94 -18.27
C ASP A 418 -26.02 -26.76 -17.94
N MET A 419 -25.90 -26.24 -16.69
CA MET A 419 -26.66 -25.08 -16.23
C MET A 419 -25.95 -23.79 -16.66
N PRO A 420 -26.68 -22.73 -17.07
CA PRO A 420 -26.12 -21.41 -17.29
C PRO A 420 -25.53 -20.83 -16.01
N LEU A 421 -24.39 -20.15 -16.09
CA LEU A 421 -23.69 -19.59 -14.90
C LEU A 421 -24.43 -18.39 -14.30
N GLN A 422 -25.10 -17.58 -15.13
CA GLN A 422 -25.99 -16.49 -14.72
C GLN A 422 -25.35 -15.44 -13.80
N SER A 423 -24.23 -14.86 -14.21
CA SER A 423 -23.62 -13.72 -13.53
C SER A 423 -23.80 -12.42 -14.34
N ASN A 424 -24.25 -11.37 -13.68
CA ASN A 424 -24.37 -10.02 -14.25
C ASN A 424 -23.01 -9.44 -14.68
N ILE A 425 -21.92 -9.89 -14.05
CA ILE A 425 -20.56 -9.44 -14.32
C ILE A 425 -20.21 -9.62 -15.81
N ALA A 426 -20.54 -10.77 -16.38
CA ALA A 426 -20.29 -11.05 -17.79
C ALA A 426 -21.11 -10.15 -18.73
N ILE A 427 -22.36 -9.82 -18.36
CA ILE A 427 -23.20 -8.89 -19.12
C ILE A 427 -22.65 -7.47 -19.06
N LEU A 428 -22.27 -7.00 -17.86
CA LEU A 428 -21.66 -5.68 -17.67
C LEU A 428 -20.37 -5.54 -18.48
N TYR A 429 -19.54 -6.59 -18.51
CA TYR A 429 -18.34 -6.60 -19.34
C TYR A 429 -18.66 -6.49 -20.84
N ALA A 430 -19.58 -7.32 -21.34
CA ALA A 430 -20.01 -7.29 -22.73
C ALA A 430 -20.51 -5.91 -23.17
N GLN A 431 -21.19 -5.19 -22.28
CA GLN A 431 -21.71 -3.84 -22.50
C GLN A 431 -20.65 -2.73 -22.27
N GLY A 432 -19.43 -3.06 -21.81
CA GLY A 432 -18.40 -2.08 -21.44
C GLY A 432 -18.78 -1.24 -20.21
N GLN A 433 -19.59 -1.82 -19.32
CA GLN A 433 -20.08 -1.17 -18.10
C GLN A 433 -19.40 -1.71 -16.82
N LEU A 434 -18.66 -2.83 -16.91
CA LEU A 434 -17.99 -3.42 -15.74
C LEU A 434 -17.00 -2.42 -15.14
N GLY A 435 -17.06 -2.25 -13.80
CA GLY A 435 -16.26 -1.28 -13.06
C GLY A 435 -16.83 0.13 -13.00
N LYS A 436 -17.92 0.44 -13.69
CA LYS A 436 -18.69 1.67 -13.48
C LYS A 436 -19.56 1.54 -12.24
N LYS A 437 -19.78 2.64 -11.53
CA LYS A 437 -20.69 2.65 -10.39
C LYS A 437 -22.09 2.43 -10.90
N THR A 438 -22.69 1.32 -10.50
CA THR A 438 -24.10 1.00 -10.72
C THR A 438 -24.85 1.08 -9.40
N THR A 439 -26.13 1.37 -9.47
CA THR A 439 -27.03 1.24 -8.33
C THR A 439 -27.58 -0.19 -8.29
N LEU A 440 -28.03 -0.67 -7.14
CA LEU A 440 -28.72 -1.97 -7.02
C LEU A 440 -29.89 -2.09 -8.00
N LYS A 441 -30.60 -0.98 -8.26
CA LYS A 441 -31.71 -0.94 -9.22
C LYS A 441 -31.21 -1.13 -10.66
N GLU A 442 -30.10 -0.51 -11.04
CA GLU A 442 -29.49 -0.69 -12.37
C GLU A 442 -28.99 -2.12 -12.55
N ASP A 443 -28.38 -2.71 -11.53
CA ASP A 443 -27.94 -4.11 -11.55
C ASP A 443 -29.12 -5.08 -11.69
N ALA A 444 -30.20 -4.83 -10.97
CA ALA A 444 -31.44 -5.63 -11.06
C ALA A 444 -32.16 -5.50 -12.42
N THR A 445 -31.91 -4.42 -13.16
CA THR A 445 -32.58 -4.13 -14.45
C THR A 445 -31.68 -4.35 -15.66
N ILE A 446 -30.52 -4.98 -15.49
CA ILE A 446 -29.60 -5.30 -16.60
C ILE A 446 -30.36 -6.12 -17.68
N ASP A 447 -30.20 -5.69 -18.94
CA ASP A 447 -30.74 -6.46 -20.07
C ASP A 447 -29.92 -7.74 -20.30
N THR A 448 -30.46 -8.87 -19.88
CA THR A 448 -29.87 -10.20 -20.11
C THR A 448 -30.22 -10.79 -21.47
N ASN A 449 -30.86 -10.03 -22.37
CA ASN A 449 -31.25 -10.51 -23.71
C ASN A 449 -30.24 -10.11 -24.79
N ILE A 450 -29.08 -9.54 -24.42
CA ILE A 450 -28.06 -9.14 -25.38
C ILE A 450 -27.55 -10.34 -26.19
N ASP A 451 -27.23 -10.09 -27.45
CA ASP A 451 -26.54 -11.07 -28.31
C ASP A 451 -25.03 -10.90 -28.14
N SER A 452 -24.46 -11.77 -27.30
CA SER A 452 -23.05 -11.71 -26.96
C SER A 452 -22.56 -13.10 -26.54
N PRO A 453 -21.34 -13.51 -26.92
CA PRO A 453 -20.74 -14.74 -26.42
C PRO A 453 -20.50 -14.73 -24.90
N TYR A 454 -20.47 -13.55 -24.29
CA TYR A 454 -20.42 -13.36 -22.83
C TYR A 454 -21.78 -13.50 -22.14
N ASN A 455 -22.86 -13.74 -22.86
CA ASN A 455 -24.17 -13.88 -22.26
C ASN A 455 -24.40 -15.27 -21.65
N ILE A 456 -23.88 -15.49 -20.46
CA ILE A 456 -24.00 -16.74 -19.69
C ILE A 456 -25.36 -16.92 -18.99
N TYR A 457 -26.37 -16.11 -19.32
CA TYR A 457 -27.78 -16.39 -19.04
C TYR A 457 -28.43 -17.23 -20.12
N LYS A 458 -27.97 -17.06 -21.38
CA LYS A 458 -28.48 -17.78 -22.55
C LYS A 458 -27.58 -18.93 -22.97
N ASN A 459 -26.27 -18.71 -22.89
CA ASN A 459 -25.27 -19.69 -23.28
C ASN A 459 -24.89 -20.53 -22.07
N THR A 460 -24.85 -21.84 -22.24
CA THR A 460 -24.26 -22.77 -21.26
C THR A 460 -22.75 -22.85 -21.43
N GLY A 461 -22.04 -23.27 -20.39
CA GLY A 461 -20.59 -23.30 -20.39
C GLY A 461 -19.93 -21.98 -19.98
N LEU A 462 -18.61 -21.89 -20.18
CA LEU A 462 -17.83 -20.69 -19.90
C LEU A 462 -17.94 -19.67 -21.05
N MET A 463 -17.73 -18.42 -20.72
CA MET A 463 -17.48 -17.34 -21.69
C MET A 463 -16.20 -17.61 -22.47
N PRO A 464 -15.99 -16.93 -23.62
CA PRO A 464 -14.80 -17.17 -24.44
C PRO A 464 -13.47 -16.76 -23.81
N GLY A 465 -13.51 -15.97 -22.75
CA GLY A 465 -12.35 -15.52 -22.00
C GLY A 465 -12.69 -14.70 -20.77
N PRO A 466 -11.69 -14.30 -19.97
CA PRO A 466 -11.87 -13.51 -18.75
C PRO A 466 -12.58 -12.18 -18.97
N VAL A 467 -13.09 -11.60 -17.88
CA VAL A 467 -13.78 -10.30 -17.87
C VAL A 467 -13.01 -9.23 -17.10
N ASP A 468 -11.99 -9.62 -16.35
CA ASP A 468 -11.08 -8.74 -15.61
C ASP A 468 -9.78 -9.48 -15.23
N SER A 469 -8.87 -8.79 -14.57
CA SER A 469 -7.59 -9.31 -14.05
C SER A 469 -7.76 -9.83 -12.63
N PRO A 470 -7.90 -11.16 -12.43
CA PRO A 470 -8.13 -11.74 -11.11
C PRO A 470 -6.88 -11.71 -10.24
N GLY A 471 -7.06 -11.57 -8.93
CA GLY A 471 -6.02 -11.75 -7.93
C GLY A 471 -5.72 -13.24 -7.67
N LEU A 472 -4.62 -13.47 -6.92
CA LEU A 472 -4.15 -14.83 -6.63
C LEU A 472 -5.18 -15.68 -5.88
N SER A 473 -5.95 -15.08 -4.96
CA SER A 473 -6.98 -15.77 -4.20
C SER A 473 -8.13 -16.28 -5.08
N ALA A 474 -8.56 -15.50 -6.08
CA ALA A 474 -9.57 -15.93 -7.03
C ALA A 474 -9.05 -17.02 -7.97
N ILE A 475 -7.80 -16.92 -8.42
CA ILE A 475 -7.12 -17.96 -9.22
C ILE A 475 -7.02 -19.26 -8.41
N GLU A 476 -6.58 -19.20 -7.16
CA GLU A 476 -6.54 -20.37 -6.29
C GLU A 476 -7.91 -21.02 -6.11
N ALA A 477 -8.96 -20.21 -5.91
CA ALA A 477 -10.32 -20.70 -5.76
C ALA A 477 -10.83 -21.37 -7.04
N ALA A 478 -10.54 -20.82 -8.22
CA ALA A 478 -10.88 -21.42 -9.51
C ALA A 478 -10.19 -22.77 -9.72
N VAL A 479 -8.91 -22.88 -9.35
CA VAL A 479 -8.15 -24.14 -9.51
C VAL A 479 -8.48 -25.14 -8.41
N ASN A 480 -8.73 -24.68 -7.15
CA ASN A 480 -8.96 -25.52 -5.99
C ASN A 480 -10.28 -25.13 -5.27
N PRO A 481 -11.44 -25.35 -5.91
CA PRO A 481 -12.74 -25.05 -5.32
C PRO A 481 -13.03 -25.88 -4.07
N SER A 482 -13.95 -25.41 -3.24
CA SER A 482 -14.56 -26.21 -2.19
C SER A 482 -15.34 -27.39 -2.80
N LYS A 483 -15.49 -28.46 -2.03
CA LYS A 483 -16.32 -29.60 -2.43
C LYS A 483 -17.70 -29.46 -1.79
N THR A 484 -18.63 -28.85 -2.48
CA THR A 484 -20.01 -28.66 -2.01
C THR A 484 -21.02 -29.15 -3.05
N ASP A 485 -22.29 -29.25 -2.65
CA ASP A 485 -23.41 -29.54 -3.55
C ASP A 485 -24.23 -28.28 -3.88
N TYR A 486 -23.66 -27.10 -3.63
CA TYR A 486 -24.37 -25.85 -3.89
C TYR A 486 -24.50 -25.58 -5.39
N LEU A 487 -25.70 -25.13 -5.78
CA LEU A 487 -26.01 -24.73 -7.16
C LEU A 487 -26.36 -23.23 -7.28
N TYR A 488 -26.58 -22.59 -6.13
CA TYR A 488 -27.01 -21.19 -6.07
C TYR A 488 -26.29 -20.47 -4.96
N PHE A 489 -26.08 -19.17 -5.16
CA PHE A 489 -25.65 -18.26 -4.12
C PHE A 489 -26.30 -16.88 -4.31
N VAL A 490 -26.35 -16.09 -3.26
CA VAL A 490 -26.76 -14.69 -3.26
C VAL A 490 -25.99 -13.93 -2.19
N ALA A 491 -25.52 -12.73 -2.51
CA ALA A 491 -24.90 -11.85 -1.54
C ALA A 491 -25.94 -10.92 -0.90
N ASN A 492 -25.85 -10.74 0.41
CA ASN A 492 -26.58 -9.70 1.12
C ASN A 492 -26.12 -8.33 0.65
N VAL A 493 -27.04 -7.48 0.20
CA VAL A 493 -26.73 -6.19 -0.42
C VAL A 493 -26.16 -5.14 0.55
N GLU A 494 -26.36 -5.33 1.86
CA GLU A 494 -25.85 -4.42 2.91
C GLU A 494 -24.51 -4.91 3.48
N THR A 495 -24.40 -6.20 3.77
CA THR A 495 -23.25 -6.78 4.48
C THR A 495 -22.22 -7.42 3.55
N GLY A 496 -22.63 -7.78 2.33
CA GLY A 496 -21.80 -8.56 1.40
C GLY A 496 -21.66 -10.03 1.79
N GLU A 497 -22.33 -10.51 2.85
CA GLU A 497 -22.31 -11.91 3.25
C GLU A 497 -22.99 -12.79 2.21
N VAL A 498 -22.36 -13.91 1.85
CA VAL A 498 -22.84 -14.80 0.79
C VAL A 498 -23.58 -15.99 1.39
N TYR A 499 -24.79 -16.23 0.88
CA TYR A 499 -25.68 -17.33 1.26
C TYR A 499 -25.79 -18.33 0.11
N PHE A 500 -25.49 -19.58 0.42
CA PHE A 500 -25.47 -20.67 -0.54
C PHE A 500 -26.72 -21.54 -0.43
N ALA A 501 -27.16 -22.13 -1.54
CA ALA A 501 -28.30 -23.04 -1.58
C ALA A 501 -28.07 -24.18 -2.56
N LYS A 502 -28.65 -25.36 -2.25
CA LYS A 502 -28.61 -26.55 -3.11
C LYS A 502 -29.77 -26.58 -4.07
N THR A 503 -30.92 -26.04 -3.65
CA THR A 503 -32.16 -26.03 -4.42
C THR A 503 -32.58 -24.62 -4.77
N PHE A 504 -33.35 -24.49 -5.81
CA PHE A 504 -33.92 -23.22 -6.22
C PHE A 504 -34.88 -22.63 -5.18
N GLU A 505 -35.60 -23.50 -4.45
CA GLU A 505 -36.52 -23.09 -3.38
C GLU A 505 -35.74 -22.44 -2.20
N GLU A 506 -34.64 -23.06 -1.76
CA GLU A 506 -33.76 -22.48 -0.74
C GLU A 506 -33.15 -21.15 -1.21
N HIS A 507 -32.71 -21.08 -2.48
CA HIS A 507 -32.19 -19.85 -3.05
C HIS A 507 -33.25 -18.73 -3.06
N THR A 508 -34.50 -19.03 -3.47
CA THR A 508 -35.57 -18.03 -3.48
C THR A 508 -35.82 -17.49 -2.08
N LYS A 509 -35.77 -18.35 -1.05
CA LYS A 509 -35.89 -17.91 0.34
C LYS A 509 -34.74 -16.99 0.75
N ASN A 510 -33.51 -17.34 0.42
CA ASN A 510 -32.34 -16.49 0.70
C ASN A 510 -32.45 -15.13 0.01
N VAL A 511 -32.91 -15.08 -1.23
CA VAL A 511 -33.15 -13.83 -1.97
C VAL A 511 -34.20 -12.96 -1.27
N GLU A 512 -35.31 -13.54 -0.87
CA GLU A 512 -36.38 -12.82 -0.17
C GLU A 512 -35.88 -12.24 1.16
N GLU A 513 -35.16 -13.04 1.93
CA GLU A 513 -34.69 -12.68 3.26
C GLU A 513 -33.53 -11.64 3.23
N HIS A 514 -32.58 -11.77 2.30
CA HIS A 514 -31.32 -11.02 2.33
C HIS A 514 -31.21 -9.94 1.25
N VAL A 515 -32.12 -9.92 0.27
CA VAL A 515 -32.14 -8.92 -0.81
C VAL A 515 -33.44 -8.12 -0.81
N ASN A 516 -34.58 -8.78 -1.10
CA ASN A 516 -35.86 -8.10 -1.34
C ASN A 516 -36.35 -7.35 -0.09
N SER A 517 -36.29 -7.97 1.10
CA SER A 517 -36.68 -7.32 2.36
C SER A 517 -35.88 -6.02 2.62
N LYS A 518 -34.60 -6.01 2.26
CA LYS A 518 -33.72 -4.86 2.46
C LYS A 518 -33.93 -3.75 1.44
N LEU A 519 -34.23 -4.09 0.20
CA LEU A 519 -34.61 -3.11 -0.83
C LEU A 519 -35.93 -2.39 -0.48
N THR A 520 -36.84 -3.08 0.17
CA THR A 520 -38.13 -2.50 0.60
C THR A 520 -37.96 -1.56 1.79
N GLU A 521 -37.11 -1.92 2.76
CA GLU A 521 -36.75 -1.07 3.91
C GLU A 521 -36.05 0.22 3.49
N SER A 522 -35.14 0.17 2.50
CA SER A 522 -34.41 1.34 2.00
C SER A 522 -35.28 2.29 1.18
N SER A 523 -36.39 1.82 0.63
CA SER A 523 -37.34 2.62 -0.15
C SER A 523 -38.38 3.35 0.72
N SER A 524 -38.49 3.00 2.01
CA SER A 524 -39.45 3.56 2.96
C SER A 524 -38.85 4.59 3.92
N ASN A 525 -37.56 4.91 3.81
CA ASN A 525 -36.85 5.98 4.52
C ASN A 525 -36.44 7.09 3.56
#